data_db34202aaa10cd86ca385a9f25e30e47
#
_entry.id   db34202aaa10cd86ca385a9f25e30e47
#
_cell.length_a   1.000
_cell.length_b   1.000
_cell.length_c   1.000
_cell.angle_alpha   90.00
_cell.angle_beta   90.00
_cell.angle_gamma   90.00
#
_symmetry.space_group_name_H-M   'P 1'
#
loop_
_entity.id
_entity.type
_entity.pdbx_description
1 polymer ?
#
loop_
_entity_poly.entity_id
_entity_poly.type
_entity_poly.pdbx_seq_one_letter_code
_entity_poly.pdbx_strand_id
1 'polypeptide(L)'
;MNMNWPNMTEDVKYKDYTNKFLQTDSNPVTMKATKSPAIESSDQTKAAKHEPLVYRVEEIAQLLAISPRAAYNLCNTTKDFRVLRIIDGAAQYYMSSIGHIMGVHIETDMRRDAFDHLLRLDYTYYNNTKVGTIMGRITNDLFDVTEFAHHCPEEFFIAGIKIVSSFVILCRASIPLTLAVFACVPLMGVVSVYLNGRLRARFRQQRVQIGELNSTIEDSLLGQGVVKAFAAEDQEREKFAKGNQDFEQIKTLGYYAMGAFNTSTRLFDGLMYLVVILAGGLSLVYGKITPGDMVAYMLYVTTLIATIRRIVEFAEQFQRGITGIERFAEIIDTPVTFQDAPDAVPLQPGPGEIRRDPV
;
A
#
# COMPACT_ATOMS: atom_id res chain seq x y z
N MET A 1 -23.35 -10.82 -38.43
CA MET A 1 -24.19 -11.13 -37.27
C MET A 1 -24.65 -9.81 -36.69
N ASN A 2 -25.86 -9.36 -37.09
CA ASN A 2 -26.42 -8.08 -36.72
C ASN A 2 -26.95 -8.13 -35.27
N MET A 3 -26.34 -7.43 -34.35
CA MET A 3 -26.95 -7.16 -33.03
C MET A 3 -27.56 -5.76 -33.05
N ASN A 4 -28.89 -5.75 -33.08
CA ASN A 4 -29.69 -4.54 -32.83
C ASN A 4 -29.59 -4.11 -31.37
N TRP A 5 -29.11 -2.90 -31.13
CA TRP A 5 -29.22 -2.21 -29.85
C TRP A 5 -30.54 -1.41 -29.82
N PRO A 6 -31.35 -1.51 -28.76
CA PRO A 6 -32.55 -0.68 -28.63
C PRO A 6 -32.18 0.76 -28.28
N ASN A 7 -32.85 1.72 -28.90
CA ASN A 7 -32.82 3.16 -28.61
C ASN A 7 -33.15 3.40 -27.13
N MET A 8 -32.17 3.95 -26.39
CA MET A 8 -32.40 4.54 -25.08
C MET A 8 -32.43 6.07 -25.20
N THR A 9 -33.60 6.61 -25.53
CA THR A 9 -34.01 7.96 -25.20
C THR A 9 -35.01 7.80 -24.06
N GLU A 10 -34.55 7.84 -22.82
CA GLU A 10 -35.39 8.16 -21.66
C GLU A 10 -34.53 8.70 -20.51
N ASP A 11 -34.97 9.84 -19.98
CA ASP A 11 -34.41 10.59 -18.88
C ASP A 11 -34.10 9.74 -17.63
N VAL A 12 -32.83 9.46 -17.38
CA VAL A 12 -32.39 8.93 -16.09
C VAL A 12 -32.11 10.10 -15.17
N LYS A 13 -33.09 10.42 -14.32
CA LYS A 13 -32.97 11.34 -13.20
C LYS A 13 -31.84 10.91 -12.26
N TYR A 14 -30.79 11.67 -12.25
CA TYR A 14 -29.65 11.56 -11.34
C TYR A 14 -30.07 11.96 -9.90
N LYS A 15 -30.90 11.17 -9.23
CA LYS A 15 -31.37 11.52 -7.87
C LYS A 15 -31.60 10.37 -6.89
N ASP A 16 -31.13 9.14 -7.13
CA ASP A 16 -31.46 8.03 -6.21
C ASP A 16 -30.29 7.14 -5.75
N TYR A 17 -29.03 7.54 -5.96
CA TYR A 17 -27.92 6.70 -5.49
C TYR A 17 -27.28 7.12 -4.16
N THR A 18 -27.63 8.27 -3.61
CA THR A 18 -27.05 8.74 -2.34
C THR A 18 -27.83 8.34 -1.07
N ASN A 19 -29.05 7.83 -1.19
CA ASN A 19 -29.87 7.47 -0.04
C ASN A 19 -29.98 5.98 0.30
N LYS A 20 -29.28 5.10 -0.42
CA LYS A 20 -29.34 3.64 -0.19
C LYS A 20 -28.21 3.09 0.69
N PHE A 21 -27.25 3.93 1.10
CA PHE A 21 -26.12 3.52 1.93
C PHE A 21 -26.19 3.95 3.40
N LEU A 22 -27.26 4.64 3.83
CA LEU A 22 -27.39 5.16 5.20
C LEU A 22 -28.64 4.68 5.97
N GLN A 23 -29.32 3.62 5.49
CA GLN A 23 -30.35 2.96 6.30
C GLN A 23 -29.95 1.51 6.56
N THR A 24 -29.17 1.31 7.61
CA THR A 24 -29.10 0.02 8.31
C THR A 24 -30.34 -0.05 9.21
N ASP A 25 -31.38 -0.71 8.72
CA ASP A 25 -32.53 -1.04 9.52
C ASP A 25 -32.15 -2.01 10.63
N SER A 26 -32.21 -1.50 11.84
CA SER A 26 -32.28 -2.27 13.07
C SER A 26 -33.70 -2.84 13.23
N ASN A 27 -33.94 -4.05 12.70
CA ASN A 27 -35.12 -4.83 13.07
C ASN A 27 -34.67 -6.18 13.62
N PRO A 28 -35.13 -6.54 14.84
CA PRO A 28 -34.84 -7.87 15.40
C PRO A 28 -35.67 -8.92 14.66
N VAL A 29 -35.00 -9.88 14.04
CA VAL A 29 -35.62 -11.05 13.42
C VAL A 29 -36.15 -11.95 14.52
N THR A 30 -37.46 -11.91 14.75
CA THR A 30 -38.20 -12.91 15.53
C THR A 30 -38.30 -14.20 14.71
N MET A 31 -37.47 -15.19 15.01
CA MET A 31 -37.65 -16.56 14.51
C MET A 31 -38.87 -17.19 15.13
N LYS A 32 -39.91 -17.45 14.33
CA LYS A 32 -41.02 -18.33 14.68
C LYS A 32 -40.52 -19.77 14.76
N ALA A 33 -40.60 -20.35 15.95
CA ALA A 33 -40.35 -21.77 16.18
C ALA A 33 -41.37 -22.63 15.44
N THR A 34 -40.93 -23.46 14.51
CA THR A 34 -41.71 -24.56 13.96
C THR A 34 -41.61 -25.75 14.93
N LYS A 35 -42.76 -26.19 15.41
CA LYS A 35 -42.92 -27.38 16.24
C LYS A 35 -42.52 -28.62 15.44
N SER A 36 -41.67 -29.45 15.99
CA SER A 36 -41.47 -30.85 15.62
C SER A 36 -41.88 -31.77 16.77
N PRO A 37 -42.31 -33.01 16.51
CA PRO A 37 -43.19 -33.74 17.40
C PRO A 37 -42.46 -34.39 18.58
N ALA A 38 -43.28 -34.58 19.64
CA ALA A 38 -42.92 -35.16 20.91
C ALA A 38 -42.36 -36.57 20.79
N ILE A 39 -41.22 -36.80 21.50
CA ILE A 39 -40.85 -38.12 22.02
C ILE A 39 -40.80 -37.96 23.54
N GLU A 40 -41.72 -38.69 24.20
CA GLU A 40 -41.73 -38.87 25.61
C GLU A 40 -40.52 -39.67 26.08
N SER A 41 -39.80 -39.15 27.07
CA SER A 41 -39.27 -40.00 28.19
C SER A 41 -38.64 -39.13 29.27
N SER A 42 -39.26 -39.23 30.42
CA SER A 42 -38.73 -39.25 31.80
C SER A 42 -37.60 -38.26 32.18
N ASP A 43 -38.03 -37.31 32.98
CA ASP A 43 -37.50 -36.95 34.28
C ASP A 43 -35.98 -36.80 34.42
N GLN A 44 -35.52 -35.58 34.39
CA GLN A 44 -34.58 -34.99 35.34
C GLN A 44 -34.40 -33.51 35.07
N THR A 45 -35.16 -32.68 35.78
CA THR A 45 -34.91 -31.26 36.01
C THR A 45 -33.53 -31.11 36.69
N LYS A 46 -32.46 -31.04 35.92
CA LYS A 46 -31.19 -30.46 36.38
C LYS A 46 -31.21 -28.99 36.01
N ALA A 47 -31.34 -28.16 37.06
CA ALA A 47 -31.15 -26.73 37.00
C ALA A 47 -29.93 -26.39 36.11
N ALA A 48 -30.12 -25.46 35.16
CA ALA A 48 -29.03 -24.87 34.40
C ALA A 48 -28.03 -24.26 35.41
N LYS A 49 -26.97 -25.01 35.73
CA LYS A 49 -25.83 -24.47 36.47
C LYS A 49 -25.26 -23.36 35.57
N HIS A 50 -25.31 -22.13 36.05
CA HIS A 50 -24.48 -21.06 35.52
C HIS A 50 -23.06 -21.59 35.43
N GLU A 51 -22.55 -21.78 34.23
CA GLU A 51 -21.16 -22.12 34.02
C GLU A 51 -20.29 -21.01 34.61
N PRO A 52 -19.32 -21.34 35.46
CA PRO A 52 -18.49 -20.31 36.05
C PRO A 52 -17.69 -19.61 34.96
N LEU A 53 -17.69 -18.28 34.97
CA LEU A 53 -16.91 -17.42 34.07
C LEU A 53 -15.39 -17.65 34.17
N VAL A 54 -14.93 -18.49 35.13
CA VAL A 54 -13.53 -18.79 35.38
C VAL A 54 -13.39 -20.30 35.48
N TYR A 55 -12.71 -20.91 34.51
CA TYR A 55 -12.39 -22.33 34.51
C TYR A 55 -11.11 -22.60 35.29
N ARG A 56 -11.06 -23.73 36.04
CA ARG A 56 -9.82 -24.23 36.64
C ARG A 56 -8.91 -24.84 35.56
N VAL A 57 -7.60 -24.87 35.82
CA VAL A 57 -6.63 -25.39 34.85
C VAL A 57 -6.94 -26.85 34.47
N GLU A 58 -7.45 -27.64 35.40
CA GLU A 58 -7.88 -29.03 35.17
C GLU A 58 -9.09 -29.11 34.23
N GLU A 59 -10.04 -28.17 34.33
CA GLU A 59 -11.23 -28.11 33.48
C GLU A 59 -10.82 -27.69 32.05
N ILE A 60 -9.88 -26.74 31.91
CA ILE A 60 -9.28 -26.36 30.63
C ILE A 60 -8.54 -27.55 30.01
N ALA A 61 -7.82 -28.33 30.81
CA ALA A 61 -7.13 -29.52 30.33
C ALA A 61 -8.11 -30.57 29.78
N GLN A 62 -9.27 -30.75 30.41
CA GLN A 62 -10.32 -31.67 29.96
C GLN A 62 -11.01 -31.14 28.69
N LEU A 63 -11.35 -29.83 28.63
CA LEU A 63 -11.98 -29.19 27.46
C LEU A 63 -11.09 -29.25 26.21
N LEU A 64 -9.78 -29.11 26.37
CA LEU A 64 -8.82 -29.13 25.28
C LEU A 64 -8.21 -30.51 25.01
N ALA A 65 -8.62 -31.54 25.78
CA ALA A 65 -8.07 -32.91 25.71
C ALA A 65 -6.53 -32.94 25.82
N ILE A 66 -5.95 -32.07 26.68
CA ILE A 66 -4.50 -31.99 26.94
C ILE A 66 -4.18 -32.35 28.37
N SER A 67 -2.91 -32.66 28.65
CA SER A 67 -2.50 -32.96 30.02
C SER A 67 -2.62 -31.73 30.95
N PRO A 68 -2.90 -31.89 32.26
CA PRO A 68 -2.96 -30.76 33.21
C PRO A 68 -1.69 -29.92 33.22
N ARG A 69 -0.53 -30.53 32.99
CA ARG A 69 0.76 -29.84 32.88
C ARG A 69 0.85 -28.96 31.62
N ALA A 70 0.30 -29.45 30.49
CA ALA A 70 0.22 -28.68 29.25
C ALA A 70 -0.77 -27.51 29.40
N ALA A 71 -1.92 -27.73 30.04
CA ALA A 71 -2.88 -26.67 30.36
C ALA A 71 -2.29 -25.60 31.29
N TYR A 72 -1.54 -26.00 32.32
CA TYR A 72 -0.85 -25.09 33.22
C TYR A 72 0.21 -24.23 32.46
N ASN A 73 1.00 -24.87 31.61
CA ASN A 73 1.97 -24.15 30.77
C ASN A 73 1.26 -23.18 29.81
N LEU A 74 0.14 -23.59 29.19
CA LEU A 74 -0.67 -22.72 28.34
C LEU A 74 -1.20 -21.51 29.09
N CYS A 75 -1.70 -21.70 30.31
CA CYS A 75 -2.20 -20.60 31.16
C CYS A 75 -1.07 -19.69 31.66
N ASN A 76 0.13 -20.18 31.88
CA ASN A 76 1.30 -19.35 32.20
C ASN A 76 1.78 -18.57 30.98
N THR A 77 1.85 -19.19 29.82
CA THR A 77 2.21 -18.53 28.54
C THR A 77 1.22 -17.42 28.20
N THR A 78 -0.05 -17.53 28.62
CA THR A 78 -1.04 -16.44 28.43
C THR A 78 -0.76 -15.18 29.25
N LYS A 79 -0.03 -15.28 30.36
CA LYS A 79 0.44 -14.08 31.11
C LYS A 79 1.52 -13.36 30.31
N ASP A 80 2.50 -14.11 29.84
CA ASP A 80 3.59 -13.60 29.01
C ASP A 80 3.04 -13.05 27.69
N PHE A 81 2.04 -13.71 27.10
CA PHE A 81 1.34 -13.25 25.90
C PHE A 81 0.66 -11.88 26.11
N ARG A 82 0.01 -11.64 27.26
CA ARG A 82 -0.58 -10.32 27.55
C ARG A 82 0.46 -9.23 27.69
N VAL A 83 1.57 -9.51 28.37
CA VAL A 83 2.69 -8.56 28.49
C VAL A 83 3.30 -8.27 27.12
N LEU A 84 3.55 -9.31 26.32
CA LEU A 84 4.06 -9.17 24.96
C LEU A 84 3.12 -8.34 24.06
N ARG A 85 1.80 -8.51 24.21
CA ARG A 85 0.81 -7.71 23.46
C ARG A 85 0.77 -6.24 23.88
N ILE A 86 0.99 -5.95 25.16
CA ILE A 86 1.10 -4.57 25.63
C ILE A 86 2.37 -3.92 25.07
N ILE A 87 3.48 -4.65 25.09
CA ILE A 87 4.76 -4.18 24.52
C ILE A 87 4.62 -3.97 23.00
N ASP A 88 4.00 -4.93 22.30
CA ASP A 88 3.70 -4.84 20.87
C ASP A 88 2.84 -3.60 20.56
N GLY A 89 1.76 -3.39 21.32
CA GLY A 89 0.91 -2.19 21.16
C GLY A 89 1.65 -0.89 21.46
N ALA A 90 2.50 -0.85 22.47
CA ALA A 90 3.32 0.31 22.80
C ALA A 90 4.38 0.58 21.71
N ALA A 91 5.03 -0.47 21.20
CA ALA A 91 5.97 -0.36 20.09
C ALA A 91 5.28 0.14 18.81
N GLN A 92 4.10 -0.42 18.49
CA GLN A 92 3.30 0.01 17.34
C GLN A 92 2.88 1.48 17.46
N TYR A 93 2.44 1.92 18.65
CA TYR A 93 2.14 3.32 18.91
C TYR A 93 3.36 4.22 18.71
N TYR A 94 4.52 3.81 19.25
CA TYR A 94 5.78 4.55 19.09
C TYR A 94 6.15 4.69 17.60
N MET A 95 6.14 3.60 16.86
CA MET A 95 6.44 3.60 15.43
C MET A 95 5.45 4.47 14.63
N SER A 96 4.15 4.28 14.86
CA SER A 96 3.11 5.00 14.12
C SER A 96 3.03 6.50 14.47
N SER A 97 3.42 6.92 15.68
CA SER A 97 3.37 8.33 16.05
C SER A 97 4.74 9.01 15.96
N ILE A 98 5.76 8.50 16.61
CA ILE A 98 7.08 9.15 16.66
C ILE A 98 7.78 9.09 15.30
N GLY A 99 7.69 7.96 14.59
CA GLY A 99 8.23 7.83 13.23
C GLY A 99 7.63 8.86 12.27
N HIS A 100 6.30 8.98 12.25
CA HIS A 100 5.62 9.96 11.40
C HIS A 100 5.87 11.42 11.83
N ILE A 101 5.93 11.71 13.15
CA ILE A 101 6.27 13.03 13.63
C ILE A 101 7.70 13.43 13.19
N MET A 102 8.65 12.50 13.26
CA MET A 102 10.00 12.71 12.72
C MET A 102 9.95 13.03 11.21
N GLY A 103 9.16 12.29 10.44
CA GLY A 103 8.93 12.57 9.02
C GLY A 103 8.39 13.98 8.77
N VAL A 104 7.40 14.42 9.55
CA VAL A 104 6.84 15.80 9.46
C VAL A 104 7.90 16.85 9.73
N HIS A 105 8.79 16.66 10.71
CA HIS A 105 9.89 17.59 10.97
C HIS A 105 10.88 17.66 9.81
N ILE A 106 11.29 16.50 9.28
CA ILE A 106 12.18 16.42 8.11
C ILE A 106 11.54 17.14 6.91
N GLU A 107 10.28 16.87 6.62
CA GLU A 107 9.55 17.51 5.51
C GLU A 107 9.47 19.03 5.70
N THR A 108 9.20 19.48 6.91
CA THR A 108 9.08 20.91 7.22
C THR A 108 10.41 21.62 7.04
N ASP A 109 11.51 21.03 7.51
CA ASP A 109 12.84 21.61 7.40
C ASP A 109 13.30 21.63 5.94
N MET A 110 13.15 20.52 5.20
CA MET A 110 13.47 20.46 3.76
C MET A 110 12.66 21.49 2.95
N ARG A 111 11.36 21.64 3.26
CA ARG A 111 10.50 22.63 2.58
C ARG A 111 10.96 24.05 2.87
N ARG A 112 11.38 24.35 4.10
CA ARG A 112 11.94 25.65 4.48
C ARG A 112 13.23 25.92 3.69
N ASP A 113 14.16 24.96 3.69
CA ASP A 113 15.44 25.11 3.00
C ASP A 113 15.24 25.31 1.49
N ALA A 114 14.36 24.53 0.88
CA ALA A 114 14.01 24.69 -0.54
C ALA A 114 13.40 26.06 -0.81
N PHE A 115 12.48 26.52 0.03
CA PHE A 115 11.81 27.82 -0.15
C PHE A 115 12.78 28.99 0.02
N ASP A 116 13.64 28.94 1.05
CA ASP A 116 14.67 29.94 1.30
C ASP A 116 15.69 30.01 0.15
N HIS A 117 16.03 28.86 -0.44
CA HIS A 117 16.90 28.81 -1.60
C HIS A 117 16.21 29.37 -2.85
N LEU A 118 14.97 28.97 -3.11
CA LEU A 118 14.18 29.50 -4.22
C LEU A 118 14.07 31.03 -4.18
N LEU A 119 13.89 31.64 -3.02
CA LEU A 119 13.84 33.12 -2.89
C LEU A 119 15.14 33.82 -3.29
N ARG A 120 16.27 33.11 -3.34
CA ARG A 120 17.58 33.65 -3.75
C ARG A 120 17.88 33.45 -5.23
N LEU A 121 17.12 32.60 -5.93
CA LEU A 121 17.34 32.32 -7.35
C LEU A 121 16.93 33.52 -8.21
N ASP A 122 17.61 33.67 -9.33
CA ASP A 122 17.35 34.74 -10.28
C ASP A 122 16.05 34.52 -11.10
N TYR A 123 15.62 35.56 -11.77
CA TYR A 123 14.38 35.54 -12.57
C TYR A 123 14.47 34.57 -13.77
N THR A 124 15.69 34.27 -14.26
CA THR A 124 15.93 33.36 -15.38
C THR A 124 15.49 31.95 -15.04
N TYR A 125 15.68 31.53 -13.80
CA TYR A 125 15.19 30.23 -13.32
C TYR A 125 13.67 30.11 -13.46
N TYR A 126 12.93 31.15 -13.06
CA TYR A 126 11.47 31.17 -13.10
C TYR A 126 10.91 31.30 -14.52
N ASN A 127 11.64 31.91 -15.46
CA ASN A 127 11.28 31.93 -16.86
C ASN A 127 11.40 30.55 -17.52
N ASN A 128 12.35 29.74 -17.08
CA ASN A 128 12.64 28.43 -17.65
C ASN A 128 11.93 27.28 -16.92
N THR A 129 11.40 27.53 -15.72
CA THR A 129 10.79 26.50 -14.88
C THR A 129 9.35 26.86 -14.54
N LYS A 130 8.40 25.99 -14.88
CA LYS A 130 6.98 26.21 -14.56
C LYS A 130 6.78 26.21 -13.03
N VAL A 131 6.13 27.22 -12.50
CA VAL A 131 5.82 27.35 -11.06
C VAL A 131 5.10 26.10 -10.52
N GLY A 132 4.17 25.52 -11.29
CA GLY A 132 3.48 24.29 -10.90
C GLY A 132 4.43 23.09 -10.70
N THR A 133 5.55 23.03 -11.45
CA THR A 133 6.59 22.01 -11.25
C THR A 133 7.33 22.23 -9.93
N ILE A 134 7.69 23.47 -9.62
CA ILE A 134 8.33 23.85 -8.37
C ILE A 134 7.41 23.50 -7.19
N MET A 135 6.14 23.88 -7.27
CA MET A 135 5.14 23.55 -6.26
C MET A 135 5.04 22.03 -6.02
N GLY A 136 4.98 21.23 -7.11
CA GLY A 136 4.97 19.77 -7.00
C GLY A 136 6.22 19.22 -6.28
N ARG A 137 7.38 19.80 -6.54
CA ARG A 137 8.65 19.38 -5.92
C ARG A 137 8.69 19.68 -4.42
N ILE A 138 8.25 20.85 -3.99
CA ILE A 138 8.28 21.24 -2.57
C ILE A 138 7.07 20.72 -1.75
N THR A 139 6.13 20.04 -2.40
CA THR A 139 4.98 19.41 -1.73
C THR A 139 5.01 17.88 -1.89
N ASN A 140 4.71 17.37 -3.08
CA ASN A 140 4.53 15.95 -3.31
C ASN A 140 5.86 15.16 -3.24
N ASP A 141 6.94 15.70 -3.87
CA ASP A 141 8.22 15.00 -3.86
C ASP A 141 8.82 14.95 -2.44
N LEU A 142 8.66 16.01 -1.63
CA LEU A 142 9.10 16.00 -0.22
C LEU A 142 8.30 15.01 0.63
N PHE A 143 7.01 14.88 0.39
CA PHE A 143 6.21 13.83 1.03
C PHE A 143 6.74 12.43 0.69
N ASP A 144 7.03 12.15 -0.59
CA ASP A 144 7.62 10.86 -1.00
C ASP A 144 9.01 10.62 -0.36
N VAL A 145 9.82 11.69 -0.17
CA VAL A 145 11.12 11.62 0.52
C VAL A 145 10.94 11.24 1.99
N THR A 146 9.99 11.85 2.69
CA THR A 146 9.79 11.58 4.12
C THR A 146 9.20 10.20 4.37
N GLU A 147 8.24 9.77 3.54
CA GLU A 147 7.72 8.41 3.57
C GLU A 147 8.83 7.37 3.33
N PHE A 148 9.74 7.67 2.40
CA PHE A 148 10.92 6.84 2.17
C PHE A 148 11.85 6.81 3.39
N ALA A 149 12.15 7.98 3.97
CA ALA A 149 13.19 8.12 4.99
C ALA A 149 12.89 7.33 6.28
N HIS A 150 11.61 7.22 6.67
CA HIS A 150 11.25 6.49 7.89
C HIS A 150 10.69 5.10 7.61
N HIS A 151 9.84 4.91 6.61
CA HIS A 151 9.23 3.62 6.36
C HIS A 151 10.17 2.59 5.70
N CYS A 152 10.97 3.00 4.71
CA CYS A 152 11.80 2.02 4.00
C CYS A 152 12.86 1.35 4.88
N PRO A 153 13.68 2.07 5.68
CA PRO A 153 14.65 1.42 6.55
C PRO A 153 13.98 0.52 7.58
N GLU A 154 12.86 0.96 8.15
CA GLU A 154 12.09 0.22 9.14
C GLU A 154 11.59 -1.11 8.57
N GLU A 155 10.88 -1.08 7.43
CA GLU A 155 10.29 -2.27 6.82
C GLU A 155 11.36 -3.26 6.33
N PHE A 156 12.48 -2.79 5.77
CA PHE A 156 13.59 -3.68 5.39
C PHE A 156 14.24 -4.33 6.61
N PHE A 157 14.41 -3.59 7.71
CA PHE A 157 14.94 -4.14 8.95
C PHE A 157 14.00 -5.19 9.55
N ILE A 158 12.71 -4.89 9.65
CA ILE A 158 11.68 -5.82 10.13
C ILE A 158 11.60 -7.06 9.24
N ALA A 159 11.63 -6.89 7.92
CA ALA A 159 11.63 -8.01 6.97
C ALA A 159 12.85 -8.90 7.14
N GLY A 160 14.04 -8.30 7.29
CA GLY A 160 15.27 -9.03 7.57
C GLY A 160 15.18 -9.87 8.84
N ILE A 161 14.72 -9.28 9.94
CA ILE A 161 14.53 -10.01 11.21
C ILE A 161 13.50 -11.13 11.06
N LYS A 162 12.35 -10.87 10.41
CA LYS A 162 11.32 -11.90 10.18
C LYS A 162 11.85 -13.08 9.36
N ILE A 163 12.58 -12.83 8.28
CA ILE A 163 13.14 -13.88 7.43
C ILE A 163 14.19 -14.68 8.19
N VAL A 164 15.15 -14.02 8.84
CA VAL A 164 16.23 -14.70 9.58
C VAL A 164 15.68 -15.50 10.78
N SER A 165 14.81 -14.89 11.59
CA SER A 165 14.21 -15.57 12.75
C SER A 165 13.35 -16.76 12.32
N SER A 166 12.54 -16.63 11.26
CA SER A 166 11.76 -17.73 10.70
C SER A 166 12.68 -18.87 10.25
N PHE A 167 13.76 -18.56 9.55
CA PHE A 167 14.74 -19.58 9.13
C PHE A 167 15.34 -20.33 10.33
N VAL A 168 15.85 -19.59 11.31
CA VAL A 168 16.48 -20.19 12.51
C VAL A 168 15.50 -21.06 13.30
N ILE A 169 14.27 -20.57 13.51
CA ILE A 169 13.25 -21.30 14.25
C ILE A 169 12.82 -22.57 13.53
N LEU A 170 12.54 -22.48 12.23
CA LEU A 170 12.12 -23.62 11.41
C LEU A 170 13.24 -24.65 11.23
N CYS A 171 14.51 -24.25 11.17
CA CYS A 171 15.65 -25.16 11.14
C CYS A 171 15.75 -26.03 12.39
N ARG A 172 15.28 -25.56 13.55
CA ARG A 172 15.25 -26.37 14.78
C ARG A 172 14.24 -27.51 14.70
N ALA A 173 13.17 -27.36 13.95
CA ALA A 173 12.17 -28.41 13.75
C ALA A 173 12.62 -29.40 12.67
N SER A 174 13.02 -28.92 11.47
CA SER A 174 13.49 -29.78 10.39
C SER A 174 14.29 -28.99 9.34
N ILE A 175 15.59 -29.22 9.25
CA ILE A 175 16.46 -28.57 8.27
C ILE A 175 16.02 -28.87 6.82
N PRO A 176 15.74 -30.13 6.40
CA PRO A 176 15.35 -30.40 5.02
C PRO A 176 14.06 -29.71 4.60
N LEU A 177 13.06 -29.69 5.49
CA LEU A 177 11.78 -29.04 5.21
C LEU A 177 11.94 -27.53 5.12
N THR A 178 12.74 -26.93 6.03
CA THR A 178 13.05 -25.50 6.00
C THR A 178 13.75 -25.11 4.70
N LEU A 179 14.75 -25.87 4.27
CA LEU A 179 15.44 -25.58 2.99
C LEU A 179 14.49 -25.70 1.78
N ALA A 180 13.58 -26.68 1.79
CA ALA A 180 12.58 -26.83 0.72
C ALA A 180 11.63 -25.60 0.65
N VAL A 181 11.16 -25.10 1.80
CA VAL A 181 10.32 -23.90 1.87
C VAL A 181 11.11 -22.66 1.46
N PHE A 182 12.33 -22.49 1.99
CA PHE A 182 13.16 -21.34 1.70
C PHE A 182 13.69 -21.32 0.26
N ALA A 183 13.77 -22.45 -0.42
CA ALA A 183 14.11 -22.49 -1.86
C ALA A 183 13.01 -21.83 -2.72
N CYS A 184 11.75 -21.82 -2.28
CA CYS A 184 10.67 -21.14 -2.98
C CYS A 184 10.78 -19.61 -2.86
N VAL A 185 11.39 -19.08 -1.79
CA VAL A 185 11.48 -17.64 -1.52
C VAL A 185 12.27 -16.89 -2.60
N PRO A 186 13.52 -17.23 -2.93
CA PRO A 186 14.26 -16.55 -3.99
C PRO A 186 13.61 -16.73 -5.36
N LEU A 187 13.02 -17.89 -5.65
CA LEU A 187 12.30 -18.11 -6.89
C LEU A 187 11.09 -17.18 -7.02
N MET A 188 10.29 -17.07 -5.97
CA MET A 188 9.17 -16.10 -5.90
C MET A 188 9.68 -14.66 -6.05
N GLY A 189 10.79 -14.31 -5.39
CA GLY A 189 11.40 -12.98 -5.47
C GLY A 189 11.79 -12.60 -6.90
N VAL A 190 12.52 -13.48 -7.59
CA VAL A 190 12.95 -13.25 -8.99
C VAL A 190 11.76 -13.07 -9.93
N VAL A 191 10.77 -13.96 -9.85
CA VAL A 191 9.56 -13.86 -10.70
C VAL A 191 8.75 -12.61 -10.37
N SER A 192 8.60 -12.27 -9.09
CA SER A 192 7.89 -11.06 -8.65
C SER A 192 8.58 -9.79 -9.17
N VAL A 193 9.90 -9.67 -9.06
CA VAL A 193 10.67 -8.52 -9.56
C VAL A 193 10.54 -8.41 -11.08
N TYR A 194 10.66 -9.51 -11.81
CA TYR A 194 10.53 -9.53 -13.27
C TYR A 194 9.14 -9.08 -13.73
N LEU A 195 8.08 -9.65 -13.15
CA LEU A 195 6.70 -9.30 -13.53
C LEU A 195 6.32 -7.88 -13.07
N ASN A 196 6.79 -7.45 -11.91
CA ASN A 196 6.59 -6.08 -11.43
C ASN A 196 7.28 -5.06 -12.36
N GLY A 197 8.47 -5.37 -12.87
CA GLY A 197 9.15 -4.55 -13.88
C GLY A 197 8.30 -4.36 -15.15
N ARG A 198 7.70 -5.46 -15.65
CA ARG A 198 6.76 -5.40 -16.78
C ARG A 198 5.51 -4.57 -16.48
N LEU A 199 4.92 -4.77 -15.32
CA LEU A 199 3.75 -4.02 -14.85
C LEU A 199 4.04 -2.51 -14.80
N ARG A 200 5.16 -2.12 -14.20
CA ARG A 200 5.60 -0.72 -14.14
C ARG A 200 5.81 -0.10 -15.52
N ALA A 201 6.41 -0.84 -16.45
CA ALA A 201 6.59 -0.37 -17.82
C ALA A 201 5.25 -0.08 -18.51
N ARG A 202 4.23 -0.95 -18.31
CA ARG A 202 2.88 -0.74 -18.85
C ARG A 202 2.17 0.45 -18.20
N PHE A 203 2.27 0.62 -16.90
CA PHE A 203 1.71 1.78 -16.23
C PHE A 203 2.40 3.11 -16.61
N ARG A 204 3.71 3.06 -16.92
CA ARG A 204 4.39 4.24 -17.48
C ARG A 204 3.82 4.60 -18.85
N GLN A 205 3.65 3.64 -19.75
CA GLN A 205 3.05 3.86 -21.07
C GLN A 205 1.63 4.45 -20.93
N GLN A 206 0.83 3.93 -20.01
CA GLN A 206 -0.50 4.44 -19.72
C GLN A 206 -0.48 5.90 -19.26
N ARG A 207 0.49 6.28 -18.39
CA ARG A 207 0.64 7.68 -17.93
C ARG A 207 1.02 8.64 -19.05
N VAL A 208 1.87 8.21 -19.99
CA VAL A 208 2.21 9.02 -21.15
C VAL A 208 0.97 9.22 -22.05
N GLN A 209 0.28 8.12 -22.35
CA GLN A 209 -0.89 8.17 -23.25
C GLN A 209 -2.05 9.00 -22.69
N ILE A 210 -2.31 8.93 -21.37
CA ILE A 210 -3.35 9.79 -20.77
C ILE A 210 -2.92 11.27 -20.78
N GLY A 211 -1.62 11.55 -20.68
CA GLY A 211 -1.09 12.91 -20.85
C GLY A 211 -1.32 13.45 -22.24
N GLU A 212 -1.08 12.67 -23.29
CA GLU A 212 -1.35 13.04 -24.69
C GLU A 212 -2.85 13.24 -24.92
N LEU A 213 -3.70 12.36 -24.39
CA LEU A 213 -5.15 12.50 -24.49
C LEU A 213 -5.64 13.76 -23.77
N ASN A 214 -5.12 14.07 -22.59
CA ASN A 214 -5.47 15.28 -21.85
C ASN A 214 -5.07 16.55 -22.63
N SER A 215 -3.87 16.56 -23.24
CA SER A 215 -3.46 17.68 -24.09
C SER A 215 -4.40 17.85 -25.29
N THR A 216 -4.81 16.75 -25.93
CA THR A 216 -5.79 16.79 -27.03
C THR A 216 -7.13 17.36 -26.57
N ILE A 217 -7.61 16.97 -25.39
CA ILE A 217 -8.86 17.50 -24.81
C ILE A 217 -8.70 19.01 -24.51
N GLU A 218 -7.60 19.40 -23.89
CA GLU A 218 -7.30 20.80 -23.55
C GLU A 218 -7.28 21.67 -24.80
N ASP A 219 -6.55 21.24 -25.84
CA ASP A 219 -6.48 21.95 -27.10
C ASP A 219 -7.87 22.13 -27.74
N SER A 220 -8.69 21.09 -27.80
CA SER A 220 -10.04 21.12 -28.35
C SER A 220 -10.97 22.05 -27.57
N LEU A 221 -10.86 22.07 -26.23
CA LEU A 221 -11.68 22.91 -25.36
C LEU A 221 -11.24 24.38 -25.42
N LEU A 222 -9.94 24.64 -25.40
CA LEU A 222 -9.42 26.03 -25.57
C LEU A 222 -9.71 26.57 -26.98
N GLY A 223 -9.65 25.69 -27.98
CA GLY A 223 -9.97 26.03 -29.40
C GLY A 223 -11.47 26.00 -29.73
N GLN A 224 -12.38 25.85 -28.75
CA GLN A 224 -13.82 25.68 -28.98
C GLN A 224 -14.45 26.78 -29.88
N GLY A 225 -13.98 28.02 -29.77
CA GLY A 225 -14.44 29.10 -30.62
C GLY A 225 -14.12 28.86 -32.11
N VAL A 226 -12.93 28.35 -32.41
CA VAL A 226 -12.50 27.99 -33.76
C VAL A 226 -13.28 26.78 -34.28
N VAL A 227 -13.39 25.72 -33.45
CA VAL A 227 -14.16 24.53 -33.78
C VAL A 227 -15.59 24.89 -34.20
N LYS A 228 -16.24 25.77 -33.44
CA LYS A 228 -17.60 26.24 -33.72
C LYS A 228 -17.65 27.11 -35.00
N ALA A 229 -16.68 28.00 -35.19
CA ALA A 229 -16.65 28.89 -36.35
C ALA A 229 -16.52 28.13 -37.70
N PHE A 230 -15.83 26.98 -37.65
CA PHE A 230 -15.60 26.14 -38.85
C PHE A 230 -16.49 24.89 -38.90
N ALA A 231 -17.44 24.73 -37.97
CA ALA A 231 -18.26 23.49 -37.81
C ALA A 231 -17.45 22.22 -37.84
N ALA A 232 -16.28 22.23 -37.12
CA ALA A 232 -15.30 21.17 -37.14
C ALA A 232 -15.47 20.14 -35.97
N GLU A 233 -16.66 20.06 -35.36
CA GLU A 233 -16.93 19.17 -34.22
C GLU A 233 -16.69 17.70 -34.55
N ASP A 234 -16.99 17.26 -35.75
CA ASP A 234 -16.81 15.86 -36.15
C ASP A 234 -15.33 15.50 -36.27
N GLN A 235 -14.48 16.42 -36.71
CA GLN A 235 -13.02 16.22 -36.76
C GLN A 235 -12.44 16.11 -35.35
N GLU A 236 -12.88 16.94 -34.41
CA GLU A 236 -12.43 16.88 -33.02
C GLU A 236 -12.94 15.61 -32.34
N ARG A 237 -14.15 15.12 -32.64
CA ARG A 237 -14.65 13.81 -32.16
C ARG A 237 -13.81 12.66 -32.67
N GLU A 238 -13.42 12.66 -33.94
CA GLU A 238 -12.59 11.62 -34.55
C GLU A 238 -11.20 11.61 -33.90
N LYS A 239 -10.59 12.78 -33.73
CA LYS A 239 -9.29 12.95 -33.06
C LYS A 239 -9.32 12.44 -31.65
N PHE A 240 -10.35 12.79 -30.87
CA PHE A 240 -10.54 12.29 -29.51
C PHE A 240 -10.79 10.79 -29.51
N ALA A 241 -11.65 10.26 -30.38
CA ALA A 241 -11.98 8.83 -30.43
C ALA A 241 -10.74 7.97 -30.69
N LYS A 242 -9.84 8.42 -31.57
CA LYS A 242 -8.57 7.75 -31.84
C LYS A 242 -7.67 7.73 -30.59
N GLY A 243 -7.43 8.89 -29.97
CA GLY A 243 -6.61 8.98 -28.77
C GLY A 243 -7.17 8.16 -27.59
N ASN A 244 -8.50 8.17 -27.46
CA ASN A 244 -9.19 7.37 -26.43
C ASN A 244 -9.11 5.85 -26.70
N GLN A 245 -9.16 5.42 -27.95
CA GLN A 245 -8.96 4.01 -28.33
C GLN A 245 -7.53 3.57 -28.06
N ASP A 246 -6.53 4.39 -28.38
CA ASP A 246 -5.13 4.09 -28.09
C ASP A 246 -4.90 3.96 -26.57
N PHE A 247 -5.49 4.85 -25.79
CA PHE A 247 -5.46 4.78 -24.32
C PHE A 247 -6.13 3.50 -23.79
N GLU A 248 -7.31 3.12 -24.30
CA GLU A 248 -8.02 1.90 -23.93
C GLU A 248 -7.16 0.66 -24.17
N GLN A 249 -6.49 0.56 -25.32
CA GLN A 249 -5.62 -0.57 -25.64
C GLN A 249 -4.44 -0.67 -24.66
N ILE A 250 -3.74 0.45 -24.43
CA ILE A 250 -2.60 0.49 -23.52
C ILE A 250 -3.03 0.17 -22.09
N LYS A 251 -4.17 0.69 -21.63
CA LYS A 251 -4.74 0.42 -20.32
C LYS A 251 -5.12 -1.04 -20.16
N THR A 252 -5.72 -1.65 -21.18
CA THR A 252 -6.06 -3.06 -21.22
C THR A 252 -4.83 -3.96 -21.08
N LEU A 253 -3.75 -3.65 -21.81
CA LEU A 253 -2.45 -4.35 -21.67
C LEU A 253 -1.86 -4.19 -20.26
N GLY A 254 -2.07 -3.05 -19.62
CA GLY A 254 -1.69 -2.82 -18.23
C GLY A 254 -2.42 -3.76 -17.26
N TYR A 255 -3.72 -3.94 -17.44
CA TYR A 255 -4.52 -4.87 -16.63
C TYR A 255 -4.15 -6.33 -16.85
N TYR A 256 -3.81 -6.74 -18.09
CA TYR A 256 -3.28 -8.10 -18.31
C TYR A 256 -1.95 -8.31 -17.59
N ALA A 257 -1.06 -7.32 -17.59
CA ALA A 257 0.20 -7.40 -16.83
C ALA A 257 -0.04 -7.47 -15.32
N MET A 258 -1.01 -6.70 -14.80
CA MET A 258 -1.42 -6.75 -13.40
C MET A 258 -2.03 -8.11 -13.02
N GLY A 259 -2.88 -8.65 -13.87
CA GLY A 259 -3.45 -10.01 -13.70
C GLY A 259 -2.36 -11.07 -13.64
N ALA A 260 -1.38 -11.03 -14.56
CA ALA A 260 -0.26 -11.96 -14.58
C ALA A 260 0.59 -11.86 -13.30
N PHE A 261 0.90 -10.65 -12.82
CA PHE A 261 1.62 -10.43 -11.57
C PHE A 261 0.87 -11.02 -10.37
N ASN A 262 -0.40 -10.66 -10.20
CA ASN A 262 -1.22 -11.12 -9.08
C ASN A 262 -1.42 -12.64 -9.10
N THR A 263 -1.67 -13.23 -10.27
CA THR A 263 -1.83 -14.67 -10.43
C THR A 263 -0.54 -15.42 -10.09
N SER A 264 0.60 -14.95 -10.59
CA SER A 264 1.90 -15.57 -10.29
C SER A 264 2.21 -15.52 -8.80
N THR A 265 1.96 -14.40 -8.13
CA THR A 265 2.15 -14.29 -6.67
C THR A 265 1.28 -15.31 -5.92
N ARG A 266 0.00 -15.43 -6.29
CA ARG A 266 -0.91 -16.43 -5.69
C ARG A 266 -0.49 -17.87 -5.96
N LEU A 267 0.07 -18.16 -7.14
CA LEU A 267 0.60 -19.50 -7.44
C LEU A 267 1.79 -19.86 -6.56
N PHE A 268 2.71 -18.91 -6.30
CA PHE A 268 3.81 -19.14 -5.37
C PHE A 268 3.34 -19.29 -3.93
N ASP A 269 2.32 -18.55 -3.49
CA ASP A 269 1.68 -18.77 -2.19
C ASP A 269 1.17 -20.21 -2.08
N GLY A 270 0.41 -20.66 -3.09
CA GLY A 270 -0.10 -22.03 -3.16
C GLY A 270 1.01 -23.10 -3.19
N LEU A 271 2.10 -22.83 -3.94
CA LEU A 271 3.24 -23.73 -4.00
C LEU A 271 3.94 -23.87 -2.64
N MET A 272 4.16 -22.77 -1.92
CA MET A 272 4.76 -22.82 -0.59
C MET A 272 3.90 -23.63 0.40
N TYR A 273 2.59 -23.44 0.40
CA TYR A 273 1.68 -24.26 1.19
C TYR A 273 1.68 -25.73 0.75
N LEU A 274 1.71 -26.02 -0.54
CA LEU A 274 1.78 -27.37 -1.07
C LEU A 274 3.07 -28.08 -0.59
N VAL A 275 4.20 -27.41 -0.64
CA VAL A 275 5.48 -27.92 -0.12
C VAL A 275 5.37 -28.27 1.35
N VAL A 276 4.81 -27.38 2.17
CA VAL A 276 4.62 -27.64 3.60
C VAL A 276 3.67 -28.80 3.84
N ILE A 277 2.55 -28.87 3.15
CA ILE A 277 1.56 -29.95 3.34
C ILE A 277 2.14 -31.30 2.91
N LEU A 278 2.77 -31.39 1.74
CA LEU A 278 3.30 -32.66 1.23
C LEU A 278 4.56 -33.08 1.98
N ALA A 279 5.60 -32.25 1.99
CA ALA A 279 6.87 -32.61 2.61
C ALA A 279 6.77 -32.60 4.15
N GLY A 280 6.02 -31.68 4.74
CA GLY A 280 5.73 -31.64 6.17
C GLY A 280 4.85 -32.80 6.61
N GLY A 281 3.78 -33.09 5.84
CA GLY A 281 2.91 -34.25 6.10
C GLY A 281 3.66 -35.59 6.06
N LEU A 282 4.52 -35.77 5.05
CA LEU A 282 5.41 -36.95 5.00
C LEU A 282 6.36 -36.99 6.22
N SER A 283 6.97 -35.85 6.56
CA SER A 283 7.86 -35.78 7.74
C SER A 283 7.13 -36.09 9.03
N LEU A 284 5.86 -35.70 9.14
CA LEU A 284 4.99 -36.03 10.30
C LEU A 284 4.68 -37.51 10.36
N VAL A 285 4.30 -38.15 9.24
CA VAL A 285 4.03 -39.58 9.15
C VAL A 285 5.27 -40.41 9.54
N TYR A 286 6.47 -39.98 9.12
CA TYR A 286 7.73 -40.60 9.49
C TYR A 286 8.24 -40.22 10.90
N GLY A 287 7.47 -39.46 11.68
CA GLY A 287 7.83 -39.06 13.05
C GLY A 287 9.01 -38.10 13.14
N LYS A 288 9.38 -37.43 12.03
CA LYS A 288 10.51 -36.49 11.99
C LYS A 288 10.15 -35.09 12.50
N ILE A 289 8.87 -34.73 12.50
CA ILE A 289 8.33 -33.49 13.05
C ILE A 289 7.08 -33.79 13.85
N THR A 290 6.71 -32.88 14.76
CA THR A 290 5.47 -32.96 15.55
C THR A 290 4.31 -32.25 14.85
N PRO A 291 3.04 -32.54 15.24
CA PRO A 291 1.90 -31.76 14.76
C PRO A 291 2.03 -30.25 15.08
N GLY A 292 2.65 -29.91 16.21
CA GLY A 292 2.94 -28.53 16.58
C GLY A 292 3.93 -27.86 15.62
N ASP A 293 4.96 -28.57 15.17
CA ASP A 293 5.90 -28.09 14.17
C ASP A 293 5.20 -27.83 12.82
N MET A 294 4.27 -28.72 12.44
CA MET A 294 3.49 -28.54 11.21
C MET A 294 2.67 -27.24 11.22
N VAL A 295 2.00 -26.96 12.36
CA VAL A 295 1.28 -25.70 12.55
C VAL A 295 2.23 -24.50 12.51
N ALA A 296 3.40 -24.61 13.16
CA ALA A 296 4.42 -23.58 13.11
C ALA A 296 4.87 -23.29 11.67
N TYR A 297 5.16 -24.31 10.86
CA TYR A 297 5.50 -24.13 9.45
C TYR A 297 4.43 -23.37 8.67
N MET A 298 3.14 -23.70 8.86
CA MET A 298 2.04 -22.99 8.19
C MET A 298 1.99 -21.51 8.58
N LEU A 299 2.14 -21.19 9.88
CA LEU A 299 2.16 -19.81 10.37
C LEU A 299 3.36 -19.02 9.84
N TYR A 300 4.55 -19.62 9.86
CA TYR A 300 5.75 -18.95 9.35
C TYR A 300 5.74 -18.77 7.83
N VAL A 301 5.18 -19.71 7.08
CA VAL A 301 4.98 -19.55 5.63
C VAL A 301 4.06 -18.37 5.34
N THR A 302 2.95 -18.22 6.08
CA THR A 302 2.07 -17.04 5.96
C THR A 302 2.84 -15.73 6.22
N THR A 303 3.66 -15.72 7.26
CA THR A 303 4.50 -14.56 7.62
C THR A 303 5.53 -14.27 6.52
N LEU A 304 6.21 -15.29 5.98
CA LEU A 304 7.20 -15.13 4.90
C LEU A 304 6.57 -14.58 3.63
N ILE A 305 5.42 -15.11 3.21
CA ILE A 305 4.67 -14.63 2.05
C ILE A 305 4.31 -13.14 2.22
N ALA A 306 3.75 -12.77 3.36
CA ALA A 306 3.40 -11.39 3.68
C ALA A 306 4.64 -10.47 3.65
N THR A 307 5.75 -10.94 4.22
CA THR A 307 7.02 -10.19 4.26
C THR A 307 7.58 -9.94 2.85
N ILE A 308 7.56 -10.96 1.98
CA ILE A 308 8.06 -10.82 0.60
C ILE A 308 7.20 -9.84 -0.21
N ARG A 309 5.87 -9.92 -0.07
CA ARG A 309 4.97 -8.95 -0.72
C ARG A 309 5.26 -7.53 -0.26
N ARG A 310 5.45 -7.33 1.03
CA ARG A 310 5.79 -6.04 1.61
C ARG A 310 7.09 -5.46 1.04
N ILE A 311 8.14 -6.28 0.92
CA ILE A 311 9.41 -5.87 0.30
C ILE A 311 9.19 -5.40 -1.16
N VAL A 312 8.36 -6.12 -1.94
CA VAL A 312 8.08 -5.76 -3.34
C VAL A 312 7.30 -4.44 -3.43
N GLU A 313 6.34 -4.20 -2.54
CA GLU A 313 5.58 -2.95 -2.45
C GLU A 313 6.50 -1.77 -2.10
N PHE A 314 7.37 -1.94 -1.11
CA PHE A 314 8.30 -0.90 -0.68
C PHE A 314 9.39 -0.58 -1.71
N ALA A 315 9.73 -1.50 -2.62
CA ALA A 315 10.66 -1.21 -3.70
C ALA A 315 10.19 -0.06 -4.63
N GLU A 316 8.87 0.15 -4.76
CA GLU A 316 8.34 1.30 -5.51
C GLU A 316 8.45 2.60 -4.71
N GLN A 317 8.12 2.55 -3.43
CA GLN A 317 8.24 3.71 -2.54
C GLN A 317 9.71 4.16 -2.40
N PHE A 318 10.63 3.20 -2.29
CA PHE A 318 12.07 3.45 -2.32
C PHE A 318 12.48 4.25 -3.57
N GLN A 319 12.01 3.84 -4.75
CA GLN A 319 12.35 4.52 -6.00
C GLN A 319 11.75 5.94 -6.08
N ARG A 320 10.51 6.13 -5.60
CA ARG A 320 9.89 7.46 -5.54
C ARG A 320 10.66 8.40 -4.60
N GLY A 321 11.01 7.91 -3.41
CA GLY A 321 11.78 8.68 -2.45
C GLY A 321 13.14 9.11 -2.98
N ILE A 322 13.90 8.22 -3.62
CA ILE A 322 15.18 8.58 -4.26
C ILE A 322 14.97 9.65 -5.33
N THR A 323 13.96 9.49 -6.21
CA THR A 323 13.67 10.50 -7.23
C THR A 323 13.27 11.84 -6.60
N GLY A 324 12.54 11.83 -5.48
CA GLY A 324 12.23 13.03 -4.71
C GLY A 324 13.49 13.71 -4.16
N ILE A 325 14.43 12.93 -3.61
CA ILE A 325 15.73 13.43 -3.13
C ILE A 325 16.54 14.06 -4.26
N GLU A 326 16.63 13.40 -5.43
CA GLU A 326 17.33 13.92 -6.60
C GLU A 326 16.75 15.28 -7.04
N ARG A 327 15.43 15.38 -7.10
CA ARG A 327 14.75 16.64 -7.48
C ARG A 327 14.88 17.74 -6.43
N PHE A 328 14.92 17.38 -5.16
CA PHE A 328 15.21 18.33 -4.10
C PHE A 328 16.65 18.84 -4.21
N ALA A 329 17.61 17.95 -4.42
CA ALA A 329 19.00 18.30 -4.65
C ALA A 329 19.18 19.22 -5.87
N GLU A 330 18.48 18.96 -6.97
CA GLU A 330 18.47 19.84 -8.15
C GLU A 330 18.06 21.30 -7.79
N ILE A 331 17.11 21.48 -6.87
CA ILE A 331 16.73 22.83 -6.42
C ILE A 331 17.87 23.44 -5.61
N ILE A 332 18.37 22.73 -4.60
CA ILE A 332 19.38 23.25 -3.67
C ILE A 332 20.74 23.51 -4.38
N ASP A 333 21.10 22.67 -5.33
CA ASP A 333 22.36 22.78 -6.09
C ASP A 333 22.28 23.83 -7.21
N THR A 334 21.10 24.38 -7.49
CA THR A 334 20.96 25.46 -8.48
C THR A 334 21.73 26.70 -8.00
N PRO A 335 22.75 27.19 -8.78
CA PRO A 335 23.59 28.29 -8.32
C PRO A 335 22.80 29.61 -8.22
N VAL A 336 22.99 30.31 -7.09
CA VAL A 336 22.52 31.69 -6.91
C VAL A 336 23.47 32.61 -7.64
N THR A 337 23.04 33.12 -8.79
CA THR A 337 23.87 33.99 -9.65
C THR A 337 23.87 35.44 -9.21
N PHE A 338 22.82 35.86 -8.49
CA PHE A 338 22.65 37.22 -8.02
C PHE A 338 23.01 37.28 -6.53
N GLN A 339 24.21 37.77 -6.24
CA GLN A 339 24.70 37.92 -4.87
C GLN A 339 25.16 39.36 -4.65
N ASP A 340 24.93 39.84 -3.44
CA ASP A 340 25.47 41.15 -3.04
C ASP A 340 26.98 41.16 -3.12
N ALA A 341 27.56 42.29 -3.51
CA ALA A 341 29.02 42.46 -3.46
C ALA A 341 29.55 42.27 -2.04
N PRO A 342 30.77 41.73 -1.84
CA PRO A 342 31.32 41.48 -0.50
C PRO A 342 31.38 42.72 0.39
N ASP A 343 31.36 43.92 -0.19
CA ASP A 343 31.40 45.24 0.45
C ASP A 343 30.04 45.96 0.38
N ALA A 344 28.97 45.28 0.00
CA ALA A 344 27.64 45.88 -0.04
C ALA A 344 27.21 46.43 1.31
N VAL A 345 26.78 47.69 1.33
CA VAL A 345 26.24 48.35 2.53
C VAL A 345 24.71 48.44 2.43
N PRO A 346 23.99 48.35 3.57
CA PRO A 346 22.55 48.53 3.56
C PRO A 346 22.15 49.88 2.94
N LEU A 347 21.22 49.86 1.96
CA LEU A 347 20.70 51.08 1.35
C LEU A 347 19.99 51.91 2.45
N GLN A 348 20.48 53.11 2.69
CA GLN A 348 19.75 54.07 3.53
C GLN A 348 18.71 54.77 2.64
N PRO A 349 17.40 54.66 2.98
CA PRO A 349 16.36 55.33 2.20
C PRO A 349 16.57 56.86 2.27
N GLY A 350 16.90 57.43 1.14
CA GLY A 350 16.96 58.89 0.98
C GLY A 350 15.55 59.49 0.79
N PRO A 351 15.47 60.84 0.57
CA PRO A 351 14.20 61.53 0.45
C PRO A 351 13.37 61.19 -0.80
N GLY A 352 13.77 60.16 -1.57
CA GLY A 352 12.99 59.65 -2.72
C GLY A 352 13.13 60.50 -4.00
N GLU A 353 14.16 61.32 -4.10
CA GLU A 353 14.42 62.12 -5.29
C GLU A 353 14.97 61.22 -6.43
N ILE A 354 14.24 61.10 -7.52
CA ILE A 354 14.70 60.42 -8.74
C ILE A 354 15.24 61.46 -9.68
N ARG A 355 16.57 61.56 -9.83
CA ARG A 355 17.23 62.39 -10.85
C ARG A 355 17.45 61.56 -12.11
N ARG A 356 16.85 61.99 -13.21
CA ARG A 356 17.13 61.48 -14.56
C ARG A 356 18.09 62.42 -15.22
N ASP A 357 19.36 62.09 -15.29
CA ASP A 357 20.32 62.79 -16.10
C ASP A 357 20.02 62.53 -17.59
N PRO A 358 19.83 63.54 -18.42
CA PRO A 358 19.67 63.34 -19.84
C PRO A 358 21.01 62.87 -20.43
N VAL A 359 20.98 61.75 -21.14
CA VAL A 359 22.10 61.25 -21.95
C VAL A 359 22.21 62.06 -23.21
#